data_5ca64e4ce32c94a4fed0111b0d6d2dba
#
_entry.id   5ca64e4ce32c94a4fed0111b0d6d2dba
#
_cell.length_a   1.000
_cell.length_b   1.000
_cell.length_c   1.000
_cell.angle_alpha   90.00
_cell.angle_beta   90.00
_cell.angle_gamma   90.00
#
_symmetry.space_group_name_H-M   'P 1'
#
loop_
_entity.id
_entity.type
_entity.pdbx_description
1 polymer ?
#
loop_
_entity_poly.entity_id
_entity_poly.type
_entity_poly.pdbx_seq_one_letter_code
_entity_poly.pdbx_strand_id
1 'polypeptide(L)'
;EKFDNVDAVMAIFGTPGLVTMFEMYDVLHEKMQTCKKPIFPILPSINTAGAEVSAFLAKGHVNFADEVTLGTALSRIMNVSKPANNEIELFGVDVPRIRRIIDSIPEDGYIEPHQVQALLRSAGIPVVEEFVSANEEEVLAFARRAGFPVVAKVVGPVHKSDVGGVVLNIKSEQHLALEFERMMQIPEVTGIMVQPMLKGTELFIGAKYEEKFGHVVLCGLGGIFVEVLKDVSSGLAPLSYDEAYSMIHSLRAYKIIKGTRGQKGVNEDKFAEIIVRLSTLLRF
;
A
#
# COMPACT_ATOMS: atom_id res chain seq x y z
N GLU A 1 35.89 14.68 6.98
CA GLU A 1 36.27 13.26 7.10
C GLU A 1 36.52 12.82 8.55
N LYS A 2 36.97 13.71 9.43
CA LYS A 2 37.37 13.38 10.81
C LYS A 2 36.25 13.19 11.82
N PHE A 3 35.02 13.51 11.45
CA PHE A 3 33.87 13.48 12.36
C PHE A 3 32.99 12.27 12.03
N ASP A 4 32.90 11.32 12.94
CA ASP A 4 32.14 10.08 12.75
C ASP A 4 30.62 10.29 12.74
N ASN A 5 30.15 11.44 13.29
CA ASN A 5 28.76 11.83 13.34
C ASN A 5 28.29 12.66 12.14
N VAL A 6 29.09 12.73 11.07
CA VAL A 6 28.75 13.43 9.80
C VAL A 6 28.79 12.44 8.67
N ASP A 7 27.66 12.22 8.00
CA ASP A 7 27.54 11.28 6.86
C ASP A 7 27.79 11.96 5.52
N ALA A 8 27.47 13.26 5.40
CA ALA A 8 27.63 14.04 4.17
C ALA A 8 27.86 15.51 4.50
N VAL A 9 28.37 16.26 3.53
CA VAL A 9 28.61 17.70 3.64
C VAL A 9 27.75 18.44 2.61
N MET A 10 27.02 19.45 3.04
CA MET A 10 26.33 20.41 2.21
C MET A 10 27.20 21.66 2.11
N ALA A 11 27.74 21.96 0.90
CA ALA A 11 28.58 23.13 0.64
C ALA A 11 27.75 24.23 -0.02
N ILE A 12 27.34 25.23 0.76
CA ILE A 12 26.50 26.33 0.30
C ILE A 12 27.37 27.54 -0.02
N PHE A 13 27.27 28.03 -1.25
CA PHE A 13 28.00 29.20 -1.73
C PHE A 13 27.04 30.36 -1.99
N GLY A 14 27.34 31.51 -1.43
CA GLY A 14 26.67 32.77 -1.73
C GLY A 14 27.15 33.39 -3.06
N THR A 15 26.48 34.46 -3.47
CA THR A 15 26.90 35.24 -4.66
C THR A 15 28.25 35.91 -4.42
N PRO A 16 29.23 35.73 -5.29
CA PRO A 16 30.62 36.11 -5.04
C PRO A 16 30.89 37.61 -5.11
N GLY A 17 29.92 38.43 -5.45
CA GLY A 17 30.11 39.87 -5.59
C GLY A 17 31.07 40.19 -6.78
N LEU A 18 32.18 40.88 -6.50
CA LEU A 18 33.17 41.32 -7.50
C LEU A 18 34.35 40.34 -7.65
N VAL A 19 34.36 39.25 -6.88
CA VAL A 19 35.48 38.26 -6.92
C VAL A 19 35.08 37.03 -7.71
N THR A 20 35.99 36.53 -8.56
CA THR A 20 35.77 35.28 -9.28
C THR A 20 35.95 34.08 -8.38
N MET A 21 35.17 33.03 -8.62
CA MET A 21 35.11 31.82 -7.75
C MET A 21 35.75 30.58 -8.42
N PHE A 22 36.42 30.72 -9.57
CA PHE A 22 36.97 29.57 -10.29
C PHE A 22 37.91 28.71 -9.43
N GLU A 23 38.87 29.33 -8.74
CA GLU A 23 39.82 28.60 -7.89
C GLU A 23 39.14 27.86 -6.76
N MET A 24 38.10 28.47 -6.18
CA MET A 24 37.34 27.81 -5.10
C MET A 24 36.54 26.62 -5.61
N TYR A 25 35.96 26.72 -6.81
CA TYR A 25 35.25 25.60 -7.43
C TYR A 25 36.21 24.50 -7.92
N ASP A 26 37.45 24.82 -8.25
CA ASP A 26 38.49 23.84 -8.52
C ASP A 26 38.86 23.05 -7.27
N VAL A 27 39.02 23.72 -6.14
CA VAL A 27 39.22 23.04 -4.83
C VAL A 27 38.01 22.20 -4.45
N LEU A 28 36.80 22.70 -4.67
CA LEU A 28 35.58 21.93 -4.43
C LEU A 28 35.54 20.65 -5.30
N HIS A 29 35.86 20.77 -6.60
CA HIS A 29 35.96 19.63 -7.49
C HIS A 29 36.96 18.60 -6.99
N GLU A 30 38.20 19.02 -6.62
CA GLU A 30 39.22 18.12 -6.07
C GLU A 30 38.73 17.42 -4.81
N LYS A 31 38.07 18.15 -3.89
CA LYS A 31 37.56 17.55 -2.65
C LYS A 31 36.40 16.58 -2.89
N MET A 32 35.52 16.84 -3.83
CA MET A 32 34.46 15.93 -4.23
C MET A 32 35.00 14.62 -4.81
N GLN A 33 36.18 14.65 -5.45
CA GLN A 33 36.84 13.44 -5.97
C GLN A 33 37.62 12.66 -4.90
N THR A 34 38.18 13.34 -3.92
CA THR A 34 39.12 12.74 -2.95
C THR A 34 38.50 12.43 -1.59
N CYS A 35 37.43 13.11 -1.20
CA CYS A 35 36.76 12.86 0.06
C CYS A 35 35.95 11.56 0.06
N LYS A 36 36.07 10.78 1.14
CA LYS A 36 35.27 9.55 1.32
C LYS A 36 33.81 9.82 1.59
N LYS A 37 33.48 10.98 2.20
CA LYS A 37 32.12 11.41 2.47
C LYS A 37 31.61 12.27 1.32
N PRO A 38 30.37 12.08 0.87
CA PRO A 38 29.83 12.86 -0.25
C PRO A 38 29.73 14.35 0.12
N ILE A 39 30.08 15.20 -0.86
CA ILE A 39 29.92 16.65 -0.77
C ILE A 39 28.90 17.07 -1.80
N PHE A 40 27.87 17.77 -1.38
CA PHE A 40 26.79 18.26 -2.24
C PHE A 40 26.88 19.78 -2.36
N PRO A 41 27.16 20.33 -3.55
CA PRO A 41 27.26 21.76 -3.75
C PRO A 41 25.89 22.42 -3.94
N ILE A 42 25.72 23.60 -3.35
CA ILE A 42 24.64 24.54 -3.64
C ILE A 42 25.32 25.82 -4.09
N LEU A 43 25.30 26.06 -5.38
CA LEU A 43 25.98 27.17 -6.01
C LEU A 43 25.01 28.32 -6.26
N PRO A 44 25.50 29.57 -6.41
CA PRO A 44 24.68 30.71 -6.78
C PRO A 44 23.94 30.52 -8.11
N SER A 45 22.94 31.36 -8.36
CA SER A 45 22.22 31.37 -9.61
C SER A 45 23.16 31.59 -10.80
N ILE A 46 22.88 30.87 -11.92
CA ILE A 46 23.56 31.08 -13.21
C ILE A 46 23.49 32.53 -13.66
N ASN A 47 22.49 33.28 -13.27
CA ASN A 47 22.34 34.70 -13.59
C ASN A 47 23.39 35.60 -12.90
N THR A 48 23.94 35.14 -11.75
CA THR A 48 24.88 35.93 -10.95
C THR A 48 26.31 35.42 -10.97
N ALA A 49 26.54 34.16 -11.32
CA ALA A 49 27.84 33.51 -11.41
C ALA A 49 27.89 32.50 -12.57
N GLY A 50 27.33 32.88 -13.72
CA GLY A 50 27.06 31.97 -14.84
C GLY A 50 28.26 31.27 -15.40
N ALA A 51 29.39 31.97 -15.57
CA ALA A 51 30.60 31.41 -16.14
C ALA A 51 31.23 30.36 -15.21
N GLU A 52 31.36 30.66 -13.95
CA GLU A 52 31.95 29.79 -12.92
C GLU A 52 31.10 28.55 -12.66
N VAL A 53 29.78 28.73 -12.52
CA VAL A 53 28.85 27.63 -12.33
C VAL A 53 28.80 26.71 -13.55
N SER A 54 28.78 27.28 -14.76
CA SER A 54 28.80 26.49 -16.00
C SER A 54 30.09 25.71 -16.14
N ALA A 55 31.24 26.29 -15.81
CA ALA A 55 32.53 25.60 -15.85
C ALA A 55 32.59 24.45 -14.84
N PHE A 56 32.00 24.62 -13.64
CA PHE A 56 31.90 23.58 -12.64
C PHE A 56 30.99 22.43 -13.08
N LEU A 57 29.80 22.73 -13.61
CA LEU A 57 28.88 21.75 -14.15
C LEU A 57 29.45 20.95 -15.34
N ALA A 58 30.25 21.61 -16.20
CA ALA A 58 30.94 20.97 -17.32
C ALA A 58 31.94 19.88 -16.88
N LYS A 59 32.38 19.88 -15.60
CA LYS A 59 33.22 18.82 -15.01
C LYS A 59 32.39 17.58 -14.58
N GLY A 60 31.10 17.53 -14.92
CA GLY A 60 30.20 16.41 -14.60
C GLY A 60 29.55 16.47 -13.21
N HIS A 61 29.58 17.62 -12.55
CA HIS A 61 28.94 17.81 -11.25
C HIS A 61 27.46 18.18 -11.36
N VAL A 62 26.73 17.91 -10.28
CA VAL A 62 25.33 18.31 -10.09
C VAL A 62 25.28 19.47 -9.11
N ASN A 63 24.47 20.47 -9.40
CA ASN A 63 24.14 21.56 -8.51
C ASN A 63 22.68 21.48 -8.04
N PHE A 64 22.43 21.79 -6.78
CA PHE A 64 21.08 21.92 -6.25
C PHE A 64 20.68 23.38 -6.19
N ALA A 65 19.43 23.67 -6.48
CA ALA A 65 18.93 25.05 -6.54
C ALA A 65 18.97 25.74 -5.16
N ASP A 66 18.74 24.97 -4.12
CA ASP A 66 18.73 25.43 -2.73
C ASP A 66 18.89 24.25 -1.74
N GLU A 67 19.08 24.57 -0.47
CA GLU A 67 19.27 23.59 0.62
C GLU A 67 18.00 22.77 0.92
N VAL A 68 16.83 23.32 0.66
CA VAL A 68 15.54 22.60 0.87
C VAL A 68 15.36 21.49 -0.16
N THR A 69 15.67 21.81 -1.41
CA THR A 69 15.66 20.84 -2.51
C THR A 69 16.65 19.69 -2.24
N LEU A 70 17.88 20.02 -1.85
CA LEU A 70 18.87 19.02 -1.49
C LEU A 70 18.45 18.21 -0.27
N GLY A 71 17.99 18.86 0.80
CA GLY A 71 17.51 18.20 2.03
C GLY A 71 16.36 17.24 1.74
N THR A 72 15.43 17.62 0.88
CA THR A 72 14.32 16.77 0.43
C THR A 72 14.82 15.54 -0.34
N ALA A 73 15.76 15.73 -1.26
CA ALA A 73 16.35 14.64 -2.04
C ALA A 73 17.11 13.65 -1.15
N LEU A 74 17.95 14.15 -0.23
CA LEU A 74 18.69 13.33 0.72
C LEU A 74 17.75 12.57 1.66
N SER A 75 16.72 13.23 2.19
CA SER A 75 15.72 12.57 3.05
C SER A 75 15.03 11.41 2.34
N ARG A 76 14.71 11.55 1.05
CA ARG A 76 14.12 10.46 0.26
C ARG A 76 15.08 9.28 0.10
N ILE A 77 16.36 9.54 -0.17
CA ILE A 77 17.39 8.51 -0.34
C ILE A 77 17.66 7.79 0.98
N MET A 78 17.82 8.55 2.08
CA MET A 78 18.12 7.99 3.40
C MET A 78 16.98 7.15 3.97
N ASN A 79 15.74 7.44 3.56
CA ASN A 79 14.55 6.71 4.01
C ASN A 79 14.10 5.61 3.03
N VAL A 80 14.90 5.29 2.01
CA VAL A 80 14.62 4.14 1.15
C VAL A 80 14.87 2.86 1.94
N SER A 81 13.85 2.01 2.01
CA SER A 81 13.97 0.69 2.62
C SER A 81 14.99 -0.15 1.85
N LYS A 82 15.95 -0.71 2.57
CA LYS A 82 16.88 -1.67 1.96
C LYS A 82 16.09 -2.93 1.62
N PRO A 83 16.30 -3.54 0.44
CA PRO A 83 15.71 -4.84 0.13
C PRO A 83 16.09 -5.84 1.22
N ALA A 84 15.11 -6.49 1.81
CA ALA A 84 15.39 -7.57 2.75
C ALA A 84 15.77 -8.82 1.96
N ASN A 85 16.93 -9.42 2.29
CA ASN A 85 17.37 -10.69 1.72
C ASN A 85 16.77 -11.91 2.43
N ASN A 86 15.65 -11.74 3.10
CA ASN A 86 15.04 -12.79 3.88
C ASN A 86 14.12 -13.65 3.01
N GLU A 87 14.43 -14.92 2.89
CA GLU A 87 13.45 -15.91 2.45
C GLU A 87 12.27 -15.90 3.42
N ILE A 88 11.08 -15.68 2.89
CA ILE A 88 9.87 -15.58 3.71
C ILE A 88 9.30 -16.99 3.81
N GLU A 89 9.56 -17.68 4.91
CA GLU A 89 8.81 -18.88 5.28
C GLU A 89 7.48 -18.45 5.91
N LEU A 90 6.39 -18.66 5.18
CA LEU A 90 5.05 -18.47 5.71
C LEU A 90 4.50 -19.81 6.18
N PHE A 91 4.40 -19.98 7.49
CA PHE A 91 3.70 -21.11 8.07
C PHE A 91 2.19 -21.07 7.74
N GLY A 92 1.62 -22.23 7.43
CA GLY A 92 0.19 -22.37 7.20
C GLY A 92 -0.30 -21.95 5.80
N VAL A 93 0.59 -21.93 4.79
CA VAL A 93 0.22 -21.78 3.38
C VAL A 93 0.05 -23.14 2.74
N ASP A 94 -1.17 -23.42 2.26
CA ASP A 94 -1.51 -24.66 1.57
C ASP A 94 -1.30 -24.51 0.05
N VAL A 95 -0.03 -24.59 -0.37
CA VAL A 95 0.37 -24.42 -1.78
C VAL A 95 -0.32 -25.42 -2.71
N PRO A 96 -0.43 -26.73 -2.39
CA PRO A 96 -1.14 -27.67 -3.23
C PRO A 96 -2.62 -27.31 -3.46
N ARG A 97 -3.27 -26.76 -2.45
CA ARG A 97 -4.66 -26.32 -2.55
C ARG A 97 -4.79 -25.06 -3.39
N ILE A 98 -3.89 -24.08 -3.21
CA ILE A 98 -3.83 -22.85 -4.02
C ILE A 98 -3.72 -23.24 -5.50
N ARG A 99 -2.75 -24.09 -5.86
CA ARG A 99 -2.56 -24.54 -7.24
C ARG A 99 -3.81 -25.21 -7.81
N ARG A 100 -4.42 -26.17 -7.09
CA ARG A 100 -5.65 -26.82 -7.55
C ARG A 100 -6.80 -25.85 -7.80
N ILE A 101 -6.94 -24.79 -6.97
CA ILE A 101 -7.98 -23.79 -7.17
C ILE A 101 -7.68 -22.98 -8.44
N ILE A 102 -6.46 -22.48 -8.60
CA ILE A 102 -6.04 -21.70 -9.77
C ILE A 102 -6.21 -22.53 -11.06
N ASP A 103 -5.73 -23.75 -11.07
CA ASP A 103 -5.81 -24.66 -12.23
C ASP A 103 -7.26 -25.04 -12.59
N SER A 104 -8.21 -24.89 -11.66
CA SER A 104 -9.64 -25.12 -11.89
C SER A 104 -10.37 -23.94 -12.52
N ILE A 105 -9.73 -22.78 -12.62
CA ILE A 105 -10.32 -21.57 -13.21
C ILE A 105 -10.05 -21.60 -14.72
N PRO A 106 -11.09 -21.72 -15.56
CA PRO A 106 -10.90 -22.05 -16.97
C PRO A 106 -10.39 -20.90 -17.83
N GLU A 107 -10.59 -19.65 -17.42
CA GLU A 107 -10.30 -18.46 -18.23
C GLU A 107 -9.95 -17.26 -17.36
N ASP A 108 -9.33 -16.24 -17.97
CA ASP A 108 -9.13 -14.94 -17.36
C ASP A 108 -10.45 -14.26 -17.04
N GLY A 109 -10.53 -13.62 -15.87
CA GLY A 109 -11.74 -12.89 -15.48
C GLY A 109 -11.93 -12.84 -13.95
N TYR A 110 -13.19 -12.67 -13.55
CA TYR A 110 -13.56 -12.66 -12.15
C TYR A 110 -13.67 -14.08 -11.61
N ILE A 111 -12.97 -14.33 -10.50
CA ILE A 111 -13.04 -15.59 -9.77
C ILE A 111 -14.31 -15.60 -8.92
N GLU A 112 -14.99 -16.74 -8.86
CA GLU A 112 -16.19 -16.90 -8.02
C GLU A 112 -15.89 -16.63 -6.53
N PRO A 113 -16.81 -15.97 -5.79
CA PRO A 113 -16.57 -15.56 -4.40
C PRO A 113 -16.11 -16.70 -3.49
N HIS A 114 -16.67 -17.90 -3.64
CA HIS A 114 -16.29 -19.05 -2.82
C HIS A 114 -14.85 -19.53 -3.12
N GLN A 115 -14.39 -19.44 -4.37
CA GLN A 115 -13.02 -19.74 -4.76
C GLN A 115 -12.04 -18.70 -4.23
N VAL A 116 -12.40 -17.40 -4.29
CA VAL A 116 -11.61 -16.31 -3.68
C VAL A 116 -11.42 -16.57 -2.19
N GLN A 117 -12.49 -16.89 -1.47
CA GLN A 117 -12.41 -17.24 -0.04
C GLN A 117 -11.50 -18.45 0.21
N ALA A 118 -11.61 -19.48 -0.62
CA ALA A 118 -10.77 -20.66 -0.52
C ALA A 118 -9.29 -20.34 -0.76
N LEU A 119 -8.97 -19.49 -1.74
CA LEU A 119 -7.61 -19.01 -2.02
C LEU A 119 -7.03 -18.26 -0.83
N LEU A 120 -7.77 -17.26 -0.32
CA LEU A 120 -7.33 -16.44 0.81
C LEU A 120 -7.09 -17.30 2.06
N ARG A 121 -8.01 -18.21 2.39
CA ARG A 121 -7.83 -19.15 3.51
C ARG A 121 -6.61 -20.06 3.31
N SER A 122 -6.38 -20.55 2.10
CA SER A 122 -5.21 -21.39 1.78
C SER A 122 -3.90 -20.63 1.89
N ALA A 123 -3.91 -19.32 1.67
CA ALA A 123 -2.79 -18.43 1.93
C ALA A 123 -2.63 -18.05 3.41
N GLY A 124 -3.53 -18.52 4.30
CA GLY A 124 -3.53 -18.16 5.72
C GLY A 124 -4.04 -16.74 5.99
N ILE A 125 -4.75 -16.12 5.04
CA ILE A 125 -5.38 -14.82 5.22
C ILE A 125 -6.75 -15.04 5.86
N PRO A 126 -7.04 -14.45 7.04
CA PRO A 126 -8.33 -14.58 7.68
C PRO A 126 -9.41 -13.90 6.85
N VAL A 127 -10.52 -14.59 6.66
CA VAL A 127 -11.69 -14.07 5.95
C VAL A 127 -12.93 -14.18 6.82
N VAL A 128 -13.85 -13.22 6.67
CA VAL A 128 -15.13 -13.27 7.36
C VAL A 128 -15.94 -14.47 6.86
N GLU A 129 -16.70 -15.09 7.75
CA GLU A 129 -17.65 -16.12 7.35
C GLU A 129 -18.77 -15.47 6.54
N GLU A 130 -19.07 -16.06 5.39
CA GLU A 130 -20.15 -15.60 4.53
C GLU A 130 -20.96 -16.79 4.02
N PHE A 131 -22.20 -16.52 3.66
CA PHE A 131 -23.09 -17.49 3.09
C PHE A 131 -23.87 -16.88 1.95
N VAL A 132 -23.98 -17.62 0.85
CA VAL A 132 -24.70 -17.18 -0.35
C VAL A 132 -25.81 -18.20 -0.63
N SER A 133 -27.02 -17.72 -0.77
CA SER A 133 -28.15 -18.55 -1.22
C SER A 133 -29.22 -17.72 -1.92
N ALA A 134 -29.98 -18.37 -2.79
CA ALA A 134 -31.23 -17.85 -3.34
C ALA A 134 -32.44 -18.30 -2.49
N ASN A 135 -32.22 -19.08 -1.44
CA ASN A 135 -33.25 -19.55 -0.53
C ASN A 135 -33.26 -18.68 0.75
N GLU A 136 -34.37 -18.04 1.03
CA GLU A 136 -34.54 -17.16 2.18
C GLU A 136 -34.28 -17.90 3.52
N GLU A 137 -34.87 -19.07 3.71
CA GLU A 137 -34.75 -19.81 4.95
C GLU A 137 -33.30 -20.19 5.28
N GLU A 138 -32.50 -20.54 4.26
CA GLU A 138 -31.08 -20.84 4.42
C GLU A 138 -30.29 -19.59 4.83
N VAL A 139 -30.61 -18.43 4.23
CA VAL A 139 -30.00 -17.13 4.55
C VAL A 139 -30.34 -16.74 6.00
N LEU A 140 -31.61 -16.89 6.41
CA LEU A 140 -32.04 -16.61 7.77
C LEU A 140 -31.39 -17.56 8.78
N ALA A 141 -31.29 -18.85 8.45
CA ALA A 141 -30.63 -19.84 9.31
C ALA A 141 -29.14 -19.51 9.51
N PHE A 142 -28.45 -19.08 8.47
CA PHE A 142 -27.07 -18.59 8.60
C PHE A 142 -26.98 -17.36 9.51
N ALA A 143 -27.83 -16.36 9.30
CA ALA A 143 -27.82 -15.12 10.10
C ALA A 143 -28.10 -15.37 11.60
N ARG A 144 -29.04 -16.31 11.92
CA ARG A 144 -29.28 -16.74 13.30
C ARG A 144 -28.03 -17.32 13.96
N ARG A 145 -27.29 -18.14 13.21
CA ARG A 145 -26.05 -18.76 13.70
C ARG A 145 -24.91 -17.75 13.82
N ALA A 146 -24.75 -16.87 12.85
CA ALA A 146 -23.68 -15.85 12.80
C ALA A 146 -23.89 -14.75 13.83
N GLY A 147 -25.15 -14.48 14.20
CA GLY A 147 -25.55 -13.39 15.10
C GLY A 147 -25.74 -12.06 14.37
N PHE A 148 -26.72 -11.29 14.85
CA PHE A 148 -26.98 -9.94 14.35
C PHE A 148 -26.12 -8.91 15.08
N PRO A 149 -25.78 -7.77 14.45
CA PRO A 149 -26.19 -7.34 13.10
C PRO A 149 -25.40 -8.03 11.98
N VAL A 150 -26.04 -8.17 10.82
CA VAL A 150 -25.44 -8.70 9.60
C VAL A 150 -25.46 -7.68 8.46
N VAL A 151 -24.72 -7.98 7.41
CA VAL A 151 -24.71 -7.28 6.13
C VAL A 151 -25.28 -8.22 5.06
N ALA A 152 -26.17 -7.72 4.22
CA ALA A 152 -26.64 -8.43 3.02
C ALA A 152 -26.13 -7.75 1.76
N LYS A 153 -25.72 -8.56 0.77
CA LYS A 153 -25.23 -8.10 -0.53
C LYS A 153 -25.80 -8.98 -1.64
N VAL A 154 -26.21 -8.37 -2.75
CA VAL A 154 -26.61 -9.16 -3.93
C VAL A 154 -25.41 -9.87 -4.57
N VAL A 155 -25.67 -11.02 -5.17
CA VAL A 155 -24.73 -11.76 -6.03
C VAL A 155 -25.28 -11.73 -7.44
N GLY A 156 -24.41 -11.46 -8.44
CA GLY A 156 -24.77 -11.27 -9.85
C GLY A 156 -24.24 -9.92 -10.35
N PRO A 157 -24.91 -8.81 -10.06
CA PRO A 157 -24.47 -7.47 -10.50
C PRO A 157 -23.06 -7.10 -10.06
N VAL A 158 -22.27 -6.50 -10.98
CA VAL A 158 -20.89 -6.06 -10.69
C VAL A 158 -20.90 -4.84 -9.77
N HIS A 159 -21.75 -3.84 -10.03
CA HIS A 159 -21.85 -2.60 -9.26
C HIS A 159 -23.00 -2.67 -8.24
N LYS A 160 -22.80 -3.48 -7.21
CA LYS A 160 -23.83 -3.80 -6.20
C LYS A 160 -24.41 -2.58 -5.45
N SER A 161 -23.57 -1.61 -5.15
CA SER A 161 -23.99 -0.40 -4.42
C SER A 161 -24.90 0.51 -5.25
N ASP A 162 -24.65 0.62 -6.55
CA ASP A 162 -25.37 1.52 -7.45
C ASP A 162 -26.81 1.07 -7.66
N VAL A 163 -27.07 -0.23 -7.55
CA VAL A 163 -28.40 -0.84 -7.67
C VAL A 163 -29.14 -1.02 -6.34
N GLY A 164 -28.61 -0.46 -5.25
CA GLY A 164 -29.18 -0.70 -3.90
C GLY A 164 -29.03 -2.14 -3.41
N GLY A 165 -28.03 -2.85 -3.93
CA GLY A 165 -27.76 -4.24 -3.63
C GLY A 165 -26.86 -4.49 -2.42
N VAL A 166 -26.66 -3.49 -1.54
CA VAL A 166 -25.91 -3.63 -0.27
C VAL A 166 -26.72 -3.02 0.86
N VAL A 167 -27.00 -3.82 1.90
CA VAL A 167 -27.72 -3.38 3.10
C VAL A 167 -26.86 -3.68 4.31
N LEU A 168 -26.50 -2.63 5.04
CA LEU A 168 -25.66 -2.68 6.23
C LEU A 168 -26.51 -2.69 7.51
N ASN A 169 -25.95 -3.22 8.59
CA ASN A 169 -26.50 -3.10 9.94
C ASN A 169 -27.93 -3.65 10.08
N ILE A 170 -28.20 -4.77 9.45
CA ILE A 170 -29.45 -5.52 9.60
C ILE A 170 -29.45 -6.15 11.00
N LYS A 171 -30.42 -5.76 11.84
CA LYS A 171 -30.42 -6.08 13.29
C LYS A 171 -31.36 -7.20 13.68
N SER A 172 -32.24 -7.63 12.78
CA SER A 172 -33.23 -8.66 13.08
C SER A 172 -33.53 -9.53 11.87
N GLU A 173 -34.07 -10.69 12.14
CA GLU A 173 -34.51 -11.65 11.15
C GLU A 173 -35.61 -11.09 10.24
N GLN A 174 -36.60 -10.40 10.84
CA GLN A 174 -37.68 -9.77 10.06
C GLN A 174 -37.17 -8.72 9.09
N HIS A 175 -36.15 -7.94 9.53
CA HIS A 175 -35.53 -6.95 8.65
C HIS A 175 -34.76 -7.65 7.51
N LEU A 176 -34.04 -8.75 7.81
CA LEU A 176 -33.32 -9.52 6.80
C LEU A 176 -34.26 -10.13 5.76
N ALA A 177 -35.41 -10.70 6.18
CA ALA A 177 -36.41 -11.27 5.29
C ALA A 177 -36.98 -10.23 4.32
N LEU A 178 -37.37 -9.06 4.82
CA LEU A 178 -37.85 -7.95 3.98
C LEU A 178 -36.82 -7.50 2.96
N GLU A 179 -35.58 -7.37 3.38
CA GLU A 179 -34.49 -6.97 2.47
C GLU A 179 -34.15 -8.09 1.48
N PHE A 180 -34.22 -9.35 1.87
CA PHE A 180 -34.04 -10.50 0.98
C PHE A 180 -35.05 -10.46 -0.16
N GLU A 181 -36.34 -10.34 0.14
CA GLU A 181 -37.39 -10.24 -0.87
C GLU A 181 -37.15 -9.06 -1.82
N ARG A 182 -36.86 -7.87 -1.28
CA ARG A 182 -36.58 -6.67 -2.08
C ARG A 182 -35.36 -6.86 -2.99
N MET A 183 -34.26 -7.39 -2.46
CA MET A 183 -33.00 -7.53 -3.17
C MET A 183 -33.06 -8.60 -4.26
N MET A 184 -33.85 -9.67 -4.07
CA MET A 184 -34.08 -10.69 -5.09
C MET A 184 -34.88 -10.20 -6.29
N GLN A 185 -35.55 -9.03 -6.19
CA GLN A 185 -36.24 -8.38 -7.35
C GLN A 185 -35.28 -7.55 -8.20
N ILE A 186 -34.04 -7.31 -7.75
CA ILE A 186 -33.06 -6.55 -8.55
C ILE A 186 -32.66 -7.40 -9.77
N PRO A 187 -32.62 -6.82 -10.98
CA PRO A 187 -32.22 -7.55 -12.19
C PRO A 187 -30.83 -8.22 -12.03
N GLU A 188 -30.68 -9.39 -12.64
CA GLU A 188 -29.45 -10.18 -12.66
C GLU A 188 -29.00 -10.74 -11.28
N VAL A 189 -29.78 -10.57 -10.23
CA VAL A 189 -29.47 -11.16 -8.92
C VAL A 189 -29.72 -12.66 -8.96
N THR A 190 -28.70 -13.42 -8.59
CA THR A 190 -28.72 -14.88 -8.52
C THR A 190 -28.81 -15.41 -7.09
N GLY A 191 -28.57 -14.55 -6.09
CA GLY A 191 -28.64 -14.91 -4.68
C GLY A 191 -28.23 -13.75 -3.78
N ILE A 192 -28.40 -13.94 -2.48
CA ILE A 192 -28.03 -12.98 -1.45
C ILE A 192 -26.88 -13.56 -0.63
N MET A 193 -25.80 -12.77 -0.51
CA MET A 193 -24.69 -13.02 0.40
C MET A 193 -24.95 -12.36 1.73
N VAL A 194 -24.81 -13.09 2.84
CA VAL A 194 -24.88 -12.56 4.20
C VAL A 194 -23.58 -12.77 4.94
N GLN A 195 -23.15 -11.75 5.67
CA GLN A 195 -21.94 -11.72 6.49
C GLN A 195 -22.23 -11.09 7.85
N PRO A 196 -21.51 -11.46 8.93
CA PRO A 196 -21.51 -10.68 10.17
C PRO A 196 -21.09 -9.22 9.91
N MET A 197 -21.73 -8.27 10.60
CA MET A 197 -21.33 -6.86 10.53
C MET A 197 -20.11 -6.65 11.43
N LEU A 198 -18.97 -6.39 10.81
CA LEU A 198 -17.73 -6.05 11.51
C LEU A 198 -17.64 -4.53 11.73
N LYS A 199 -16.96 -4.14 12.81
CA LYS A 199 -16.66 -2.76 13.16
C LYS A 199 -15.17 -2.59 13.39
N GLY A 200 -14.63 -1.47 12.97
CA GLY A 200 -13.21 -1.15 13.17
C GLY A 200 -12.70 -0.16 12.15
N THR A 201 -11.40 0.06 12.17
CA THR A 201 -10.71 0.82 11.12
C THR A 201 -10.60 -0.04 9.87
N GLU A 202 -11.15 0.46 8.77
CA GLU A 202 -11.05 -0.21 7.48
C GLU A 202 -9.66 0.01 6.88
N LEU A 203 -9.03 -1.09 6.50
CA LEU A 203 -7.75 -1.11 5.80
C LEU A 203 -7.94 -1.62 4.38
N PHE A 204 -7.14 -1.10 3.47
CA PHE A 204 -7.10 -1.53 2.08
C PHE A 204 -5.83 -2.31 1.81
N ILE A 205 -5.96 -3.46 1.19
CA ILE A 205 -4.88 -4.23 0.58
C ILE A 205 -5.36 -4.72 -0.77
N GLY A 206 -4.54 -4.53 -1.79
CA GLY A 206 -4.82 -4.98 -3.14
C GLY A 206 -3.55 -5.32 -3.89
N ALA A 207 -3.72 -5.85 -5.10
CA ALA A 207 -2.61 -6.10 -5.99
C ALA A 207 -3.00 -5.83 -7.43
N LYS A 208 -2.01 -5.45 -8.24
CA LYS A 208 -2.15 -5.24 -9.67
C LYS A 208 -0.93 -5.81 -10.38
N TYR A 209 -1.14 -6.46 -11.52
CA TYR A 209 -0.06 -6.85 -12.39
C TYR A 209 0.36 -5.68 -13.28
N GLU A 210 1.65 -5.40 -13.32
CA GLU A 210 2.28 -4.40 -14.20
C GLU A 210 3.30 -5.10 -15.09
N GLU A 211 3.17 -4.95 -16.41
CA GLU A 211 3.99 -5.67 -17.38
C GLU A 211 5.50 -5.55 -17.16
N LYS A 212 5.97 -4.38 -16.68
CA LYS A 212 7.41 -4.11 -16.48
C LYS A 212 7.94 -4.58 -15.12
N PHE A 213 7.07 -4.71 -14.13
CA PHE A 213 7.48 -4.92 -12.74
C PHE A 213 6.92 -6.19 -12.12
N GLY A 214 5.96 -6.84 -12.77
CA GLY A 214 5.22 -7.96 -12.20
C GLY A 214 4.13 -7.50 -11.24
N HIS A 215 3.87 -8.26 -10.20
CA HIS A 215 2.80 -7.94 -9.25
C HIS A 215 3.22 -6.83 -8.29
N VAL A 216 2.43 -5.76 -8.25
CA VAL A 216 2.55 -4.64 -7.32
C VAL A 216 1.48 -4.78 -6.26
N VAL A 217 1.88 -4.87 -5.00
CA VAL A 217 0.98 -4.89 -3.84
C VAL A 217 0.76 -3.47 -3.36
N LEU A 218 -0.46 -3.15 -3.01
CA LEU A 218 -0.90 -1.84 -2.54
C LEU A 218 -1.51 -1.98 -1.14
N CYS A 219 -1.25 -1.02 -0.26
CA CYS A 219 -1.91 -0.96 1.05
C CYS A 219 -2.23 0.49 1.45
N GLY A 220 -3.22 0.66 2.32
CA GLY A 220 -3.63 1.97 2.83
C GLY A 220 -4.83 1.90 3.78
N LEU A 221 -5.41 3.06 4.10
CA LEU A 221 -6.72 3.11 4.74
C LEU A 221 -7.80 2.74 3.72
N GLY A 222 -8.76 1.94 4.16
CA GLY A 222 -9.91 1.52 3.36
C GLY A 222 -11.10 2.49 3.41
N GLY A 223 -12.24 2.03 2.86
CA GLY A 223 -13.47 2.80 2.83
C GLY A 223 -13.31 4.11 2.07
N ILE A 224 -14.01 5.14 2.51
CA ILE A 224 -14.00 6.48 1.89
C ILE A 224 -12.59 7.12 1.85
N PHE A 225 -11.68 6.70 2.72
CA PHE A 225 -10.33 7.27 2.79
C PHE A 225 -9.48 6.93 1.56
N VAL A 226 -9.64 5.75 0.99
CA VAL A 226 -8.90 5.35 -0.23
C VAL A 226 -9.31 6.21 -1.42
N GLU A 227 -10.61 6.55 -1.52
CA GLU A 227 -11.15 7.33 -2.61
C GLU A 227 -10.78 8.81 -2.50
N VAL A 228 -10.87 9.38 -1.29
CA VAL A 228 -10.68 10.81 -1.04
C VAL A 228 -9.21 11.16 -0.87
N LEU A 229 -8.48 10.44 -0.01
CA LEU A 229 -7.10 10.78 0.34
C LEU A 229 -6.09 10.21 -0.66
N LYS A 230 -6.43 9.12 -1.35
CA LYS A 230 -5.51 8.39 -2.26
C LYS A 230 -4.16 8.09 -1.60
N ASP A 231 -4.20 7.87 -0.28
CA ASP A 231 -3.02 7.60 0.52
C ASP A 231 -2.74 6.10 0.49
N VAL A 232 -2.00 5.69 -0.52
CA VAL A 232 -1.67 4.30 -0.81
C VAL A 232 -0.16 4.17 -0.92
N SER A 233 0.37 3.16 -0.26
CA SER A 233 1.76 2.72 -0.40
C SER A 233 1.83 1.48 -1.28
N SER A 234 2.92 1.31 -2.01
CA SER A 234 3.11 0.20 -2.94
C SER A 234 4.45 -0.50 -2.75
N GLY A 235 4.48 -1.81 -3.03
CA GLY A 235 5.70 -2.60 -3.03
C GLY A 235 5.63 -3.74 -4.04
N LEU A 236 6.78 -4.22 -4.53
CA LEU A 236 6.85 -5.32 -5.48
C LEU A 236 6.76 -6.67 -4.77
N ALA A 237 5.90 -7.55 -5.26
CA ALA A 237 5.82 -8.91 -4.72
C ALA A 237 7.03 -9.76 -5.19
N PRO A 238 7.56 -10.69 -4.36
CA PRO A 238 7.14 -10.95 -2.98
C PRO A 238 7.72 -9.96 -1.97
N LEU A 239 6.96 -9.64 -0.93
CA LEU A 239 7.35 -8.69 0.12
C LEU A 239 7.82 -9.39 1.38
N SER A 240 8.84 -8.86 2.02
CA SER A 240 9.24 -9.20 3.39
C SER A 240 8.40 -8.45 4.42
N TYR A 241 8.50 -8.85 5.70
CA TYR A 241 7.88 -8.12 6.79
C TYR A 241 8.42 -6.70 6.92
N ASP A 242 9.73 -6.49 6.77
CA ASP A 242 10.35 -5.17 6.84
C ASP A 242 9.83 -4.23 5.75
N GLU A 243 9.65 -4.75 4.53
CA GLU A 243 9.04 -3.99 3.44
C GLU A 243 7.57 -3.68 3.71
N ALA A 244 6.80 -4.64 4.23
CA ALA A 244 5.41 -4.41 4.61
C ALA A 244 5.28 -3.33 5.71
N TYR A 245 6.12 -3.36 6.75
CA TYR A 245 6.17 -2.31 7.77
C TYR A 245 6.57 -0.96 7.17
N SER A 246 7.56 -0.93 6.28
CA SER A 246 7.94 0.29 5.60
C SER A 246 6.80 0.88 4.76
N MET A 247 6.05 0.04 4.07
CA MET A 247 4.85 0.46 3.34
C MET A 247 3.82 1.08 4.28
N ILE A 248 3.52 0.43 5.41
CA ILE A 248 2.57 0.92 6.41
C ILE A 248 3.03 2.27 6.99
N HIS A 249 4.30 2.38 7.37
CA HIS A 249 4.86 3.58 7.98
C HIS A 249 4.99 4.76 7.01
N SER A 250 5.06 4.51 5.70
CA SER A 250 5.12 5.56 4.68
C SER A 250 3.77 6.26 4.41
N LEU A 251 2.67 5.69 4.89
CA LEU A 251 1.33 6.27 4.73
C LEU A 251 1.22 7.59 5.51
N ARG A 252 0.67 8.63 4.88
CA ARG A 252 0.40 9.91 5.55
C ARG A 252 -0.57 9.72 6.72
N ALA A 253 -1.51 8.81 6.55
CA ALA A 253 -2.50 8.44 7.55
C ALA A 253 -1.98 7.44 8.60
N TYR A 254 -0.69 7.12 8.65
CA TYR A 254 -0.10 6.17 9.61
C TYR A 254 -0.49 6.48 11.06
N LYS A 255 -0.63 7.76 11.43
CA LYS A 255 -1.08 8.16 12.77
C LYS A 255 -2.48 7.63 13.13
N ILE A 256 -3.36 7.43 12.14
CA ILE A 256 -4.69 6.84 12.33
C ILE A 256 -4.54 5.34 12.57
N ILE A 257 -3.69 4.67 11.79
CA ILE A 257 -3.37 3.24 11.93
C ILE A 257 -2.79 2.96 13.30
N LYS A 258 -1.84 3.77 13.76
CA LYS A 258 -1.22 3.67 15.08
C LYS A 258 -2.19 3.94 16.24
N GLY A 259 -3.27 4.67 15.97
CA GLY A 259 -4.24 5.12 16.97
C GLY A 259 -3.94 6.52 17.49
N THR A 260 -4.99 7.28 17.73
CA THR A 260 -4.90 8.68 18.19
C THR A 260 -5.98 8.97 19.25
N ARG A 261 -5.72 9.93 20.13
CA ARG A 261 -6.70 10.49 21.09
C ARG A 261 -7.43 9.42 21.93
N GLY A 262 -6.68 8.40 22.41
CA GLY A 262 -7.26 7.33 23.24
C GLY A 262 -8.01 6.24 22.45
N GLN A 263 -8.07 6.32 21.13
CA GLN A 263 -8.54 5.23 20.28
C GLN A 263 -7.42 4.21 20.08
N LYS A 264 -7.75 2.94 20.27
CA LYS A 264 -6.82 1.83 20.02
C LYS A 264 -6.50 1.77 18.52
N GLY A 265 -5.22 1.71 18.18
CA GLY A 265 -4.78 1.51 16.81
C GLY A 265 -5.08 0.13 16.25
N VAL A 266 -4.78 -0.05 15.00
CA VAL A 266 -4.81 -1.33 14.29
C VAL A 266 -3.72 -2.24 14.83
N ASN A 267 -3.91 -3.55 14.74
CA ASN A 267 -2.82 -4.50 14.96
C ASN A 267 -1.90 -4.48 13.73
N GLU A 268 -0.81 -3.73 13.85
CA GLU A 268 0.15 -3.49 12.76
C GLU A 268 0.84 -4.77 12.31
N ASP A 269 1.17 -5.67 13.25
CA ASP A 269 1.80 -6.95 12.93
C ASP A 269 0.88 -7.83 12.06
N LYS A 270 -0.41 -7.85 12.39
CA LYS A 270 -1.41 -8.56 11.59
C LYS A 270 -1.63 -7.92 10.23
N PHE A 271 -1.56 -6.60 10.15
CA PHE A 271 -1.66 -5.90 8.87
C PHE A 271 -0.46 -6.22 7.97
N ALA A 272 0.77 -6.15 8.51
CA ALA A 272 1.98 -6.55 7.80
C ALA A 272 1.93 -8.02 7.37
N GLU A 273 1.49 -8.92 8.26
CA GLU A 273 1.33 -10.34 7.96
C GLU A 273 0.40 -10.56 6.75
N ILE A 274 -0.75 -9.88 6.70
CA ILE A 274 -1.69 -10.03 5.58
C ILE A 274 -1.10 -9.49 4.28
N ILE A 275 -0.36 -8.37 4.31
CA ILE A 275 0.36 -7.84 3.15
C ILE A 275 1.36 -8.87 2.60
N VAL A 276 2.18 -9.46 3.48
CA VAL A 276 3.17 -10.47 3.12
C VAL A 276 2.49 -11.73 2.55
N ARG A 277 1.42 -12.22 3.18
CA ARG A 277 0.65 -13.38 2.71
C ARG A 277 0.03 -13.15 1.35
N LEU A 278 -0.58 -11.98 1.12
CA LEU A 278 -1.11 -11.64 -0.20
C LEU A 278 0.02 -11.59 -1.24
N SER A 279 1.13 -10.94 -0.95
CA SER A 279 2.27 -10.86 -1.88
C SER A 279 2.83 -12.24 -2.24
N THR A 280 2.78 -13.18 -1.31
CA THR A 280 3.19 -14.57 -1.54
C THR A 280 2.19 -15.32 -2.40
N LEU A 281 0.88 -15.12 -2.18
CA LEU A 281 -0.18 -15.73 -2.98
C LEU A 281 -0.04 -15.36 -4.48
N LEU A 282 0.42 -14.16 -4.79
CA LEU A 282 0.61 -13.68 -6.16
C LEU A 282 1.75 -14.39 -6.93
N ARG A 283 2.49 -15.29 -6.30
CA ARG A 283 3.55 -16.08 -6.95
C ARG A 283 3.01 -17.32 -7.68
N PHE A 284 1.79 -17.67 -7.42
CA PHE A 284 1.14 -18.88 -7.94
C PHE A 284 0.23 -18.57 -9.11
#